data_ef10cc463e1e7ca7360bd6a29dcbcf50
#
_entry.id   ef10cc463e1e7ca7360bd6a29dcbcf50
#
_cell.length_a   1.000
_cell.length_b   1.000
_cell.length_c   1.000
_cell.angle_alpha   90.00
_cell.angle_beta   90.00
_cell.angle_gamma   90.00
#
_symmetry.space_group_name_H-M   'P 1'
#
loop_
_entity.id
_entity.type
_entity.pdbx_description
1 polymer ?
#
loop_
_entity_poly.entity_id
_entity_poly.type
_entity_poly.pdbx_seq_one_letter_code
_entity_poly.pdbx_strand_id
1 'polypeptide(L)'
;MERSDFQRQKGAFKVVLHNSFIFINATMSDEMKRIVCAHELGHALLHRSLGKTQECLMEFELFNITNSTEYEANLFAANLLLDDQSIESLIRDGFDIVQIARSLGTNVNLLLLKLQQMNNDNHLHLPDMPSRNFLGTISDDAGHL
;
A
#
# COMPACT_ATOMS: atom_id res chain seq x y z
N MET A 1 -14.15 -24.18 -3.74
CA MET A 1 -13.25 -23.24 -3.07
C MET A 1 -13.50 -23.35 -1.56
N GLU A 2 -12.57 -23.94 -0.84
CA GLU A 2 -12.76 -24.16 0.59
C GLU A 2 -12.72 -22.83 1.36
N ARG A 3 -13.56 -22.71 2.39
CA ARG A 3 -13.66 -21.51 3.25
C ARG A 3 -12.34 -21.05 3.87
N SER A 4 -11.35 -21.94 3.96
CA SER A 4 -10.02 -21.65 4.51
C SER A 4 -9.16 -20.74 3.63
N ASP A 5 -9.32 -20.82 2.31
CA ASP A 5 -8.51 -20.01 1.38
C ASP A 5 -8.98 -18.56 1.35
N PHE A 6 -10.27 -18.32 1.53
CA PHE A 6 -10.83 -16.97 1.59
C PHE A 6 -10.44 -16.19 2.86
N GLN A 7 -10.06 -16.88 3.94
CA GLN A 7 -9.63 -16.21 5.17
C GLN A 7 -8.22 -15.61 5.08
N ARG A 8 -7.39 -16.12 4.18
CA ARG A 8 -6.03 -15.59 3.94
C ARG A 8 -6.01 -14.46 2.93
N GLN A 9 -6.97 -14.43 2.03
CA GLN A 9 -7.03 -13.44 0.98
C GLN A 9 -7.58 -12.11 1.52
N LYS A 10 -6.86 -11.03 1.27
CA LYS A 10 -7.23 -9.67 1.74
C LYS A 10 -8.19 -8.99 0.78
N GLY A 11 -7.97 -9.15 -0.52
CA GLY A 11 -8.80 -8.57 -1.56
C GLY A 11 -8.62 -9.28 -2.89
N ALA A 12 -9.50 -8.97 -3.83
CA ALA A 12 -9.43 -9.45 -5.21
C ALA A 12 -10.16 -8.49 -6.15
N PHE A 13 -9.66 -8.41 -7.36
CA PHE A 13 -10.28 -7.69 -8.46
C PHE A 13 -10.69 -8.68 -9.56
N LYS A 14 -11.90 -8.53 -10.12
CA LYS A 14 -12.39 -9.37 -11.19
C LYS A 14 -13.26 -8.57 -12.17
N VAL A 15 -13.16 -8.89 -13.46
CA VAL A 15 -14.03 -8.36 -14.51
C VAL A 15 -15.00 -9.45 -14.97
N VAL A 16 -16.30 -9.19 -14.85
CA VAL A 16 -17.37 -10.08 -15.28
C VAL A 16 -18.37 -9.28 -16.12
N LEU A 17 -18.64 -9.72 -17.35
CA LEU A 17 -19.58 -9.07 -18.26
C LEU A 17 -19.35 -7.55 -18.41
N HIS A 18 -18.10 -7.16 -18.62
CA HIS A 18 -17.64 -5.77 -18.74
C HIS A 18 -17.70 -4.92 -17.46
N ASN A 19 -18.19 -5.48 -16.35
CA ASN A 19 -18.20 -4.83 -15.06
C ASN A 19 -16.98 -5.24 -14.21
N SER A 20 -16.42 -4.28 -13.51
CA SER A 20 -15.32 -4.52 -12.56
C SER A 20 -15.86 -4.70 -11.15
N PHE A 21 -15.44 -5.76 -10.48
CA PHE A 21 -15.80 -6.07 -9.09
C PHE A 21 -14.55 -6.09 -8.23
N ILE A 22 -14.63 -5.43 -7.09
CA ILE A 22 -13.61 -5.49 -6.06
C ILE A 22 -14.18 -6.21 -4.85
N PHE A 23 -13.51 -7.27 -4.43
CA PHE A 23 -13.86 -8.05 -3.25
C PHE A 23 -12.88 -7.72 -2.13
N ILE A 24 -13.38 -7.44 -0.94
CA ILE A 24 -12.57 -7.10 0.22
C ILE A 24 -12.95 -7.99 1.38
N ASN A 25 -11.95 -8.54 2.06
CA ASN A 25 -12.16 -9.35 3.25
C ASN A 25 -12.71 -8.48 4.39
N ALA A 26 -13.93 -8.80 4.83
CA ALA A 26 -14.64 -8.02 5.84
C ALA A 26 -14.04 -8.12 7.25
N THR A 27 -13.16 -9.08 7.50
CA THR A 27 -12.55 -9.32 8.82
C THR A 27 -11.36 -8.41 9.12
N MET A 28 -10.85 -7.69 8.13
CA MET A 28 -9.75 -6.73 8.31
C MET A 28 -10.19 -5.48 9.06
N SER A 29 -9.21 -4.75 9.63
CA SER A 29 -9.43 -3.40 10.15
C SER A 29 -9.90 -2.44 9.06
N ASP A 30 -10.58 -1.36 9.42
CA ASP A 30 -11.03 -0.35 8.46
C ASP A 30 -9.88 0.32 7.72
N GLU A 31 -8.74 0.50 8.40
CA GLU A 31 -7.51 0.98 7.78
C GLU A 31 -7.03 0.04 6.67
N MET A 32 -6.92 -1.26 6.95
CA MET A 32 -6.52 -2.25 5.95
C MET A 32 -7.54 -2.39 4.82
N LYS A 33 -8.82 -2.32 5.10
CA LYS A 33 -9.86 -2.34 4.06
C LYS A 33 -9.68 -1.19 3.06
N ARG A 34 -9.37 0.01 3.55
CA ARG A 34 -9.10 1.17 2.67
C ARG A 34 -7.87 0.96 1.80
N ILE A 35 -6.79 0.45 2.38
CA ILE A 35 -5.54 0.18 1.64
C ILE A 35 -5.77 -0.87 0.56
N VAL A 36 -6.40 -1.99 0.93
CA VAL A 36 -6.69 -3.08 -0.01
C VAL A 36 -7.66 -2.62 -1.10
N CYS A 37 -8.70 -1.87 -0.75
CA CYS A 37 -9.63 -1.31 -1.72
C CYS A 37 -8.93 -0.39 -2.73
N ALA A 38 -8.06 0.48 -2.26
CA ALA A 38 -7.28 1.38 -3.13
C ALA A 38 -6.31 0.61 -4.04
N HIS A 39 -5.68 -0.44 -3.52
CA HIS A 39 -4.80 -1.32 -4.29
C HIS A 39 -5.57 -2.05 -5.40
N GLU A 40 -6.70 -2.68 -5.07
CA GLU A 40 -7.54 -3.37 -6.06
C GLU A 40 -8.14 -2.40 -7.09
N LEU A 41 -8.45 -1.17 -6.68
CA LEU A 41 -8.86 -0.12 -7.61
C LEU A 41 -7.72 0.24 -8.58
N GLY A 42 -6.48 0.27 -8.11
CA GLY A 42 -5.30 0.44 -8.94
C GLY A 42 -5.22 -0.63 -10.04
N HIS A 43 -5.41 -1.89 -9.68
CA HIS A 43 -5.51 -2.98 -10.67
C HIS A 43 -6.67 -2.81 -11.64
N ALA A 44 -7.84 -2.42 -11.14
CA ALA A 44 -9.02 -2.21 -11.97
C ALA A 44 -8.83 -1.12 -13.04
N LEU A 45 -8.08 -0.08 -12.72
CA LEU A 45 -7.82 1.05 -13.61
C LEU A 45 -6.60 0.85 -14.50
N LEU A 46 -5.52 0.29 -13.97
CA LEU A 46 -4.23 0.18 -14.67
C LEU A 46 -4.04 -1.20 -15.32
N HIS A 47 -4.61 -2.26 -14.76
CA HIS A 47 -4.37 -3.65 -15.13
C HIS A 47 -5.67 -4.41 -15.38
N ARG A 48 -6.62 -3.79 -16.05
CA ARG A 48 -7.96 -4.35 -16.27
C ARG A 48 -7.94 -5.75 -16.91
N SER A 49 -6.97 -6.04 -17.77
CA SER A 49 -6.82 -7.34 -18.41
C SER A 49 -6.56 -8.48 -17.43
N LEU A 50 -5.91 -8.21 -16.29
CA LEU A 50 -5.67 -9.21 -15.26
C LEU A 50 -6.96 -9.73 -14.61
N GLY A 51 -7.99 -8.88 -14.46
CA GLY A 51 -9.27 -9.25 -13.89
C GLY A 51 -10.12 -10.17 -14.78
N LYS A 52 -9.74 -10.37 -16.02
CA LYS A 52 -10.43 -11.22 -16.99
C LYS A 52 -9.98 -12.67 -16.95
N THR A 53 -8.82 -12.97 -16.39
CA THR A 53 -8.28 -14.32 -16.29
C THR A 53 -8.84 -15.03 -15.05
N GLN A 54 -9.10 -16.35 -15.16
CA GLN A 54 -9.65 -17.13 -14.04
C GLN A 54 -8.65 -17.30 -12.87
N GLU A 55 -7.38 -17.06 -13.12
CA GLU A 55 -6.29 -17.24 -12.15
C GLU A 55 -6.02 -16.00 -11.29
N CYS A 56 -6.73 -14.90 -11.52
CA CYS A 56 -6.47 -13.65 -10.83
C CYS A 56 -7.20 -13.52 -9.49
N LEU A 57 -6.88 -14.42 -8.58
CA LEU A 57 -6.98 -14.17 -7.16
C LEU A 57 -5.57 -13.76 -6.68
N MET A 58 -5.18 -12.52 -6.98
CA MET A 58 -3.87 -12.03 -6.58
C MET A 58 -3.85 -11.81 -5.08
N GLU A 59 -2.95 -12.51 -4.39
CA GLU A 59 -2.67 -12.20 -3.00
C GLU A 59 -2.10 -10.79 -2.91
N PHE A 60 -2.71 -9.99 -2.06
CA PHE A 60 -2.19 -8.68 -1.73
C PHE A 60 -0.84 -8.85 -1.00
N GLU A 61 0.24 -8.69 -1.72
CA GLU A 61 1.58 -8.59 -1.17
C GLU A 61 2.07 -7.15 -1.29
N LEU A 62 2.02 -6.41 -0.20
CA LEU A 62 2.45 -5.00 -0.12
C LEU A 62 3.93 -4.80 -0.52
N PHE A 63 4.69 -5.88 -0.68
CA PHE A 63 6.14 -5.85 -0.84
C PHE A 63 6.71 -6.73 -1.95
N ASN A 64 5.89 -7.28 -2.84
CA ASN A 64 6.46 -7.99 -3.98
C ASN A 64 6.96 -6.99 -5.02
N ILE A 65 8.16 -6.42 -4.75
CA ILE A 65 8.87 -5.48 -5.62
C ILE A 65 9.25 -6.14 -6.96
N THR A 66 9.19 -7.47 -7.05
CA THR A 66 9.53 -8.21 -8.27
C THR A 66 8.42 -8.20 -9.31
N ASN A 67 7.19 -7.86 -8.92
CA ASN A 67 6.04 -7.77 -9.81
C ASN A 67 5.68 -6.30 -10.06
N SER A 68 5.90 -5.83 -11.29
CA SER A 68 5.66 -4.44 -11.67
C SER A 68 4.20 -4.02 -11.52
N THR A 69 3.25 -4.93 -11.77
CA THR A 69 1.81 -4.62 -11.64
C THR A 69 1.41 -4.43 -10.17
N GLU A 70 1.97 -5.23 -9.26
CA GLU A 70 1.77 -5.07 -7.82
C GLU A 70 2.37 -3.76 -7.32
N TYR A 71 3.58 -3.44 -7.76
CA TYR A 71 4.22 -2.16 -7.42
C TYR A 71 3.39 -0.96 -7.88
N GLU A 72 2.92 -0.97 -9.12
CA GLU A 72 2.08 0.11 -9.67
C GLU A 72 0.75 0.25 -8.90
N ALA A 73 0.10 -0.87 -8.54
CA ALA A 73 -1.12 -0.85 -7.75
C ALA A 73 -0.89 -0.30 -6.33
N ASN A 74 0.23 -0.67 -5.70
CA ASN A 74 0.63 -0.12 -4.40
C ASN A 74 0.93 1.38 -4.48
N LEU A 75 1.61 1.81 -5.53
CA LEU A 75 1.90 3.22 -5.76
C LEU A 75 0.63 4.03 -6.02
N PHE A 76 -0.30 3.48 -6.77
CA PHE A 76 -1.63 4.06 -6.97
C PHE A 76 -2.36 4.24 -5.62
N ALA A 77 -2.36 3.20 -4.78
CA ALA A 77 -2.98 3.26 -3.46
C ALA A 77 -2.33 4.32 -2.56
N ALA A 78 -1.00 4.40 -2.56
CA ALA A 78 -0.26 5.40 -1.81
C ALA A 78 -0.62 6.84 -2.25
N ASN A 79 -0.69 7.08 -3.55
CA ASN A 79 -1.04 8.39 -4.10
C ASN A 79 -2.51 8.77 -3.87
N LEU A 80 -3.40 7.78 -3.88
CA LEU A 80 -4.83 8.01 -3.62
C LEU A 80 -5.10 8.34 -2.15
N LEU A 81 -4.43 7.65 -1.23
CA LEU A 81 -4.73 7.72 0.20
C LEU A 81 -3.88 8.72 0.99
N LEU A 82 -2.70 9.08 0.48
CA LEU A 82 -1.72 9.89 1.19
C LEU A 82 -1.45 11.20 0.44
N ASP A 83 -1.67 12.29 1.14
CA ASP A 83 -1.46 13.65 0.63
C ASP A 83 -0.06 14.17 0.96
N ASP A 84 0.65 14.68 -0.04
CA ASP A 84 2.02 15.17 0.07
C ASP A 84 2.14 16.29 1.11
N GLN A 85 1.22 17.25 1.08
CA GLN A 85 1.25 18.41 1.99
C GLN A 85 1.05 18.00 3.44
N SER A 86 0.16 17.05 3.69
CA SER A 86 -0.06 16.50 5.03
C SER A 86 1.17 15.80 5.57
N ILE A 87 1.84 15.01 4.73
CA ILE A 87 3.09 14.34 5.09
C ILE A 87 4.19 15.36 5.41
N GLU A 88 4.40 16.33 4.52
CA GLU A 88 5.41 17.38 4.71
C GLU A 88 5.17 18.20 5.99
N SER A 89 3.93 18.51 6.31
CA SER A 89 3.56 19.22 7.52
C SER A 89 3.94 18.43 8.77
N LEU A 90 3.65 17.14 8.81
CA LEU A 90 3.98 16.27 9.94
C LEU A 90 5.50 16.08 10.09
N ILE A 91 6.23 15.99 8.98
CA ILE A 91 7.70 15.94 8.99
C ILE A 91 8.27 17.24 9.60
N ARG A 92 7.77 18.40 9.18
CA ARG A 92 8.18 19.70 9.73
C ARG A 92 7.90 19.84 11.22
N ASP A 93 6.80 19.23 11.67
CA ASP A 93 6.42 19.22 13.09
C ASP A 93 7.28 18.24 13.92
N GLY A 94 8.19 17.51 13.29
CA GLY A 94 9.14 16.61 13.94
C GLY A 94 8.61 15.21 14.27
N PHE A 95 7.47 14.81 13.66
CA PHE A 95 6.95 13.46 13.83
C PHE A 95 7.85 12.42 13.15
N ASP A 96 8.05 11.29 13.81
CA ASP A 96 8.70 10.14 13.21
C ASP A 96 7.75 9.38 12.25
N ILE A 97 8.30 8.43 11.51
CA ILE A 97 7.54 7.72 10.49
C ILE A 97 6.34 6.93 11.04
N VAL A 98 6.49 6.36 12.24
CA VAL A 98 5.41 5.62 12.91
C VAL A 98 4.30 6.58 13.35
N GLN A 99 4.67 7.73 13.88
CA GLN A 99 3.73 8.79 14.29
C GLN A 99 2.98 9.36 13.08
N ILE A 100 3.68 9.57 11.96
CA ILE A 100 3.06 10.05 10.70
C ILE A 100 2.06 9.01 10.18
N ALA A 101 2.45 7.73 10.10
CA ALA A 101 1.56 6.66 9.64
C ALA A 101 0.31 6.57 10.52
N ARG A 102 0.47 6.66 11.82
CA ARG A 102 -0.63 6.65 12.78
C ARG A 102 -1.54 7.86 12.62
N SER A 103 -0.98 9.04 12.45
CA SER A 103 -1.75 10.29 12.25
C SER A 103 -2.57 10.27 10.96
N LEU A 104 -2.03 9.67 9.92
CA LEU A 104 -2.70 9.55 8.62
C LEU A 104 -3.61 8.32 8.52
N GLY A 105 -3.65 7.47 9.54
CA GLY A 105 -4.43 6.23 9.53
C GLY A 105 -4.01 5.27 8.43
N THR A 106 -2.70 5.12 8.21
CA THR A 106 -2.14 4.28 7.16
C THR A 106 -1.08 3.32 7.71
N ASN A 107 -0.69 2.38 6.88
CA ASN A 107 0.38 1.44 7.15
C ASN A 107 1.74 2.10 6.90
N VAL A 108 2.73 1.82 7.78
CA VAL A 108 4.11 2.35 7.67
C VAL A 108 4.72 2.04 6.30
N ASN A 109 4.45 0.88 5.76
CA ASN A 109 5.03 0.43 4.50
C ASN A 109 4.47 1.20 3.29
N LEU A 110 3.17 1.51 3.30
CA LEU A 110 2.57 2.36 2.28
C LEU A 110 3.12 3.79 2.37
N LEU A 111 3.31 4.30 3.57
CA LEU A 111 3.94 5.59 3.80
C LEU A 111 5.39 5.62 3.30
N LEU A 112 6.18 4.57 3.55
CA LEU A 112 7.56 4.46 3.03
C LEU A 112 7.61 4.50 1.50
N LEU A 113 6.69 3.79 0.85
CA LEU A 113 6.57 3.80 -0.61
C LEU A 113 6.25 5.21 -1.12
N LYS A 114 5.34 5.91 -0.46
CA LYS A 114 4.98 7.29 -0.78
C LYS A 114 6.15 8.24 -0.61
N LEU A 115 6.87 8.13 0.51
CA LEU A 115 8.06 8.95 0.79
C LEU A 115 9.16 8.71 -0.24
N GLN A 116 9.38 7.47 -0.64
CA GLN A 116 10.35 7.14 -1.68
C GLN A 116 9.99 7.80 -3.02
N GLN A 117 8.72 7.77 -3.39
CA GLN A 117 8.24 8.44 -4.59
C GLN A 117 8.44 9.96 -4.51
N MET A 118 8.01 10.59 -3.40
CA MET A 118 8.17 12.02 -3.20
C MET A 118 9.65 12.44 -3.25
N ASN A 119 10.55 11.64 -2.71
CA ASN A 119 11.98 11.88 -2.77
C ASN A 119 12.54 11.77 -4.20
N ASN A 120 12.09 10.78 -4.97
CA ASN A 120 12.49 10.60 -6.37
C ASN A 120 12.01 11.74 -7.26
N ASP A 121 10.84 12.27 -6.98
CA ASP A 121 10.25 13.41 -7.72
C ASP A 121 10.81 14.77 -7.26
N ASN A 122 11.79 14.78 -6.36
CA ASN A 122 12.39 15.98 -5.75
C ASN A 122 11.36 16.90 -5.05
N HIS A 123 10.22 16.38 -4.66
CA HIS A 123 9.20 17.13 -3.91
C HIS A 123 9.45 17.15 -2.39
N LEU A 124 10.36 16.32 -1.91
CA LEU A 124 10.77 16.31 -0.51
C LEU A 124 12.08 17.11 -0.36
N HIS A 125 11.97 18.30 0.17
CA HIS A 125 13.09 19.00 0.79
C HIS A 125 13.29 18.44 2.20
N LEU A 126 13.71 17.17 2.29
CA LEU A 126 14.12 16.62 3.58
C LEU A 126 15.50 17.17 3.93
N PRO A 127 15.65 17.81 5.10
CA PRO A 127 16.98 18.01 5.64
C PRO A 127 17.55 16.61 5.90
N ASP A 128 18.68 16.30 5.27
CA ASP A 128 19.47 15.08 5.38
C ASP A 128 18.73 13.88 5.99
N MET A 129 18.14 13.03 5.13
CA MET A 129 17.65 11.72 5.56
C MET A 129 18.77 10.98 6.26
N PRO A 130 18.57 10.49 7.49
CA PRO A 130 19.55 9.61 8.09
C PRO A 130 19.82 8.45 7.14
N SER A 131 21.10 8.12 6.99
CA SER A 131 21.65 7.14 6.07
C SER A 131 20.84 5.84 6.04
N ARG A 132 21.01 5.04 4.99
CA ARG A 132 20.40 3.73 4.74
C ARG A 132 20.22 2.79 5.97
N ASN A 133 20.94 3.03 7.05
CA ASN A 133 20.83 2.29 8.32
C ASN A 133 19.52 2.54 9.07
N PHE A 134 18.78 3.59 8.77
CA PHE A 134 17.47 3.86 9.37
C PHE A 134 16.42 2.80 8.98
N LEU A 135 16.47 2.27 7.77
CA LEU A 135 15.59 1.19 7.33
C LEU A 135 15.98 -0.18 7.91
N GLY A 136 17.26 -0.39 8.23
CA GLY A 136 17.75 -1.61 8.86
C GLY A 136 17.36 -1.74 10.34
N THR A 137 17.21 -0.64 11.03
CA THR A 137 16.86 -0.63 12.47
C THR A 137 15.38 -0.90 12.73
N ILE A 138 14.52 -0.65 11.76
CA ILE A 138 13.06 -0.89 11.89
C ILE A 138 12.71 -2.38 11.70
N SER A 139 13.52 -3.13 10.95
CA SER A 139 13.27 -4.55 10.70
C SER A 139 13.62 -5.44 11.91
N ASP A 140 14.51 -4.99 12.79
CA ASP A 140 14.95 -5.80 13.93
C ASP A 140 14.04 -5.65 15.17
N ASP A 141 13.30 -4.55 15.31
CA ASP A 141 12.39 -4.32 16.43
C ASP A 141 10.96 -4.89 16.19
N ALA A 142 10.60 -5.23 14.98
CA ALA A 142 9.32 -5.86 14.67
C ALA A 142 9.28 -7.38 14.96
N GLY A 143 10.39 -7.96 15.40
CA GLY A 143 10.55 -9.39 15.67
C GLY A 143 10.36 -9.82 17.13
N HIS A 144 10.05 -8.91 18.06
CA HIS A 144 9.93 -9.21 19.49
C HIS A 144 8.64 -8.62 20.07
N LEU A 145 7.53 -9.21 19.68
CA LEU A 145 6.28 -9.22 20.44
C LEU A 145 5.64 -10.58 20.32
#